data_3eed9814d2c796c5e0edd448ea2c7df2
#
_entry.id   3eed9814d2c796c5e0edd448ea2c7df2
#
_cell.length_a   1.000
_cell.length_b   1.000
_cell.length_c   1.000
_cell.angle_alpha   90.00
_cell.angle_beta   90.00
_cell.angle_gamma   90.00
#
_symmetry.space_group_name_H-M   'P 1'
#
loop_
_entity.id
_entity.type
_entity.pdbx_description
1 polymer ?
#
loop_
_entity_poly.entity_id
_entity_poly.type
_entity_poly.pdbx_seq_one_letter_code
_entity_poly.pdbx_strand_id
1 'polypeptide(L)'
;MRRLLKYIVVAVAVLGVVSPTLEAKPKAEKLNLKRPLKVVCLGNSITRHGYLPDVEWYSDWGMAASKPENDYCHVLERELQTFNKRTCVHPQNIYPFERNPYCDIDSLIGKTCAEADIIVLRICENVNDIDAFKKNFPRLVEYCLGITPHVIVSGAFWPHEKKERILVSAAERHALEFVPLSWITYQSDVYPKKGDILYDIDGKQYPITKEFIITHPNDKGMRAIATALLRAIKQLAQ
;
A
#
# COMPACT_ATOMS: atom_id res chain seq x y z
N MET A 1 38.75 25.72 -73.05
CA MET A 1 38.86 24.90 -71.87
C MET A 1 37.63 25.14 -70.98
N ARG A 2 36.61 24.22 -71.02
CA ARG A 2 35.37 24.33 -70.27
C ARG A 2 35.51 23.38 -69.08
N ARG A 3 35.49 23.89 -67.84
CA ARG A 3 35.47 23.08 -66.61
C ARG A 3 34.02 22.66 -66.29
N LEU A 4 33.74 21.35 -66.31
CA LEU A 4 32.51 20.80 -65.82
C LEU A 4 32.53 20.76 -64.27
N LEU A 5 31.61 21.48 -63.64
CA LEU A 5 31.32 21.34 -62.22
C LEU A 5 30.39 20.13 -62.01
N LYS A 6 30.87 19.10 -61.31
CA LYS A 6 30.03 17.98 -60.86
C LYS A 6 29.35 18.37 -59.54
N TYR A 7 28.04 18.45 -59.52
CA TYR A 7 27.25 18.59 -58.32
C TYR A 7 27.06 17.20 -57.70
N ILE A 8 27.56 17.04 -56.44
CA ILE A 8 27.28 15.88 -55.62
C ILE A 8 26.00 16.23 -54.85
N VAL A 9 24.90 15.48 -55.17
CA VAL A 9 23.66 15.51 -54.39
C VAL A 9 23.80 14.54 -53.24
N VAL A 10 23.89 15.07 -52.01
CA VAL A 10 23.86 14.27 -50.78
C VAL A 10 22.39 14.09 -50.39
N ALA A 11 21.88 12.87 -50.56
CA ALA A 11 20.57 12.50 -50.07
C ALA A 11 20.66 12.26 -48.55
N VAL A 12 20.06 13.14 -47.74
CA VAL A 12 19.91 12.94 -46.31
C VAL A 12 18.67 12.04 -46.08
N ALA A 13 18.89 10.80 -45.74
CA ALA A 13 17.81 9.91 -45.32
C ALA A 13 17.38 10.34 -43.89
N VAL A 14 16.21 10.94 -43.78
CA VAL A 14 15.55 11.18 -42.48
C VAL A 14 14.98 9.84 -41.99
N LEU A 15 15.72 9.18 -41.11
CA LEU A 15 15.19 8.05 -40.35
C LEU A 15 14.15 8.60 -39.35
N GLY A 16 12.88 8.45 -39.69
CA GLY A 16 11.78 8.73 -38.79
C GLY A 16 11.87 7.80 -37.57
N VAL A 17 12.24 8.34 -36.43
CA VAL A 17 12.13 7.64 -35.14
C VAL A 17 10.63 7.51 -34.84
N VAL A 18 10.06 6.34 -35.14
CA VAL A 18 8.72 5.99 -34.69
C VAL A 18 8.82 5.79 -33.17
N SER A 19 8.47 6.80 -32.40
CA SER A 19 8.26 6.65 -30.97
C SER A 19 7.12 5.64 -30.77
N PRO A 20 7.30 4.58 -29.97
CA PRO A 20 6.20 3.70 -29.67
C PRO A 20 5.12 4.53 -28.94
N THR A 21 3.97 4.67 -29.56
CA THR A 21 2.77 5.19 -28.90
C THR A 21 2.49 4.27 -27.74
N LEU A 22 2.63 4.75 -26.50
CA LEU A 22 2.11 4.06 -25.33
C LEU A 22 0.60 3.91 -25.57
N GLU A 23 0.17 2.73 -25.96
CA GLU A 23 -1.26 2.43 -25.96
C GLU A 23 -1.76 2.61 -24.53
N ALA A 24 -2.66 3.56 -24.32
CA ALA A 24 -3.30 3.77 -23.04
C ALA A 24 -4.00 2.45 -22.66
N LYS A 25 -3.56 1.83 -21.56
CA LYS A 25 -4.26 0.64 -21.03
C LYS A 25 -5.74 0.99 -20.87
N PRO A 26 -6.65 0.09 -21.25
CA PRO A 26 -8.07 0.31 -21.07
C PRO A 26 -8.32 0.67 -19.61
N LYS A 27 -9.09 1.75 -19.38
CA LYS A 27 -9.46 2.18 -18.04
C LYS A 27 -10.11 1.01 -17.33
N ALA A 28 -9.64 0.65 -16.14
CA ALA A 28 -10.22 -0.44 -15.36
C ALA A 28 -11.73 -0.22 -15.20
N GLU A 29 -12.50 -1.33 -15.25
CA GLU A 29 -13.94 -1.27 -15.00
C GLU A 29 -14.19 -0.64 -13.62
N LYS A 30 -15.20 0.23 -13.53
CA LYS A 30 -15.55 0.90 -12.28
C LYS A 30 -15.93 -0.10 -11.21
N LEU A 31 -15.39 0.09 -10.01
CA LEU A 31 -15.69 -0.76 -8.86
C LEU A 31 -17.16 -0.62 -8.45
N ASN A 32 -17.85 -1.73 -8.23
CA ASN A 32 -19.24 -1.73 -7.75
C ASN A 32 -19.29 -2.00 -6.23
N LEU A 33 -19.41 -0.94 -5.42
CA LEU A 33 -19.49 -1.05 -3.96
C LEU A 33 -20.77 -1.77 -3.45
N LYS A 34 -21.80 -1.91 -4.28
CA LYS A 34 -23.06 -2.57 -3.88
C LYS A 34 -22.96 -4.10 -3.92
N ARG A 35 -21.94 -4.67 -4.57
CA ARG A 35 -21.65 -6.11 -4.49
C ARG A 35 -20.74 -6.42 -3.31
N PRO A 36 -20.72 -7.67 -2.79
CA PRO A 36 -19.70 -8.09 -1.84
C PRO A 36 -18.31 -7.90 -2.43
N LEU A 37 -17.39 -7.36 -1.65
CA LEU A 37 -16.00 -7.17 -2.04
C LEU A 37 -15.07 -7.91 -1.09
N LYS A 38 -14.03 -8.53 -1.67
CA LYS A 38 -12.86 -9.00 -0.94
C LYS A 38 -11.76 -7.95 -1.08
N VAL A 39 -11.48 -7.23 0.00
CA VAL A 39 -10.39 -6.26 0.08
C VAL A 39 -9.22 -6.89 0.82
N VAL A 40 -8.03 -6.85 0.26
CA VAL A 40 -6.81 -7.34 0.90
C VAL A 40 -5.91 -6.15 1.22
N CYS A 41 -5.55 -6.00 2.50
CA CYS A 41 -4.61 -4.98 2.96
C CYS A 41 -3.25 -5.65 3.24
N LEU A 42 -2.30 -5.46 2.35
CA LEU A 42 -0.93 -5.92 2.49
C LEU A 42 -0.09 -4.84 3.17
N GLY A 43 0.43 -5.12 4.35
CA GLY A 43 1.18 -4.13 5.11
C GLY A 43 2.19 -4.73 6.07
N ASN A 44 2.46 -4.02 7.14
CA ASN A 44 3.41 -4.42 8.20
C ASN A 44 2.72 -4.41 9.58
N SER A 45 3.47 -4.09 10.65
CA SER A 45 2.95 -4.06 12.03
C SER A 45 1.69 -3.18 12.20
N ILE A 46 1.57 -2.06 11.47
CA ILE A 46 0.39 -1.19 11.52
C ILE A 46 -0.84 -1.87 10.90
N THR A 47 -0.65 -2.78 9.94
CA THR A 47 -1.73 -3.55 9.30
C THR A 47 -2.17 -4.74 10.14
N ARG A 48 -1.21 -5.54 10.58
CA ARG A 48 -1.39 -6.67 11.49
C ARG A 48 -0.06 -7.06 12.11
N HIS A 49 -0.04 -7.26 13.40
CA HIS A 49 1.12 -7.82 14.09
C HIS A 49 0.68 -8.92 15.02
N GLY A 50 1.23 -10.12 14.85
CA GLY A 50 0.94 -11.24 15.71
C GLY A 50 1.52 -11.06 17.12
N TYR A 51 1.16 -11.96 18.02
CA TYR A 51 1.62 -11.98 19.39
C TYR A 51 3.16 -11.90 19.49
N LEU A 52 3.68 -10.91 20.23
CA LEU A 52 5.11 -10.65 20.43
C LEU A 52 5.38 -10.16 21.86
N PRO A 53 5.49 -11.10 22.83
CA PRO A 53 5.61 -10.75 24.25
C PRO A 53 6.90 -9.98 24.60
N ASP A 54 7.98 -10.14 23.83
CA ASP A 54 9.24 -9.43 24.07
C ASP A 54 9.10 -7.90 24.00
N VAL A 55 8.12 -7.41 23.22
CA VAL A 55 7.77 -6.00 23.14
C VAL A 55 6.45 -5.69 23.86
N GLU A 56 5.93 -6.63 24.64
CA GLU A 56 4.65 -6.54 25.35
C GLU A 56 3.46 -6.29 24.41
N TRP A 57 3.48 -6.89 23.20
CA TRP A 57 2.36 -6.93 22.30
C TRP A 57 1.66 -8.29 22.41
N TYR A 58 0.47 -8.29 22.98
CA TYR A 58 -0.29 -9.52 23.32
C TYR A 58 -1.52 -9.73 22.43
N SER A 59 -1.47 -9.19 21.22
CA SER A 59 -2.62 -9.11 20.31
C SER A 59 -2.26 -9.59 18.89
N ASP A 60 -3.26 -9.63 18.00
CA ASP A 60 -3.13 -10.12 16.62
C ASP A 60 -3.84 -9.19 15.60
N TRP A 61 -3.71 -7.90 15.78
CA TRP A 61 -4.26 -6.87 14.90
C TRP A 61 -3.24 -5.75 14.66
N GLY A 62 -3.67 -4.62 14.10
CA GLY A 62 -2.79 -3.47 13.88
C GLY A 62 -2.18 -2.95 15.16
N MET A 63 -0.83 -2.96 15.25
CA MET A 63 -0.10 -2.62 16.47
C MET A 63 -0.47 -1.22 16.96
N ALA A 64 -0.68 -1.11 18.27
CA ALA A 64 -1.11 0.06 19.03
C ALA A 64 -2.58 0.48 18.88
N ALA A 65 -3.37 -0.18 18.04
CA ALA A 65 -4.82 -0.10 18.17
C ALA A 65 -5.24 -0.74 19.51
N SER A 66 -6.11 -0.06 20.26
CA SER A 66 -6.48 -0.52 21.60
C SER A 66 -7.20 -1.86 21.60
N LYS A 67 -7.99 -2.13 20.55
CA LYS A 67 -8.79 -3.35 20.31
C LYS A 67 -8.81 -3.68 18.83
N PRO A 68 -9.17 -4.92 18.42
CA PRO A 68 -9.22 -5.29 17.02
C PRO A 68 -10.16 -4.39 16.21
N GLU A 69 -11.33 -4.04 16.72
CA GLU A 69 -12.28 -3.18 16.03
C GLU A 69 -11.81 -1.75 15.79
N ASN A 70 -10.69 -1.34 16.39
CA ASN A 70 -10.11 0.00 16.28
C ASN A 70 -8.91 0.06 15.34
N ASP A 71 -8.36 -1.08 14.87
CA ASP A 71 -7.35 -1.04 13.83
C ASP A 71 -7.94 -0.58 12.48
N TYR A 72 -7.08 -0.12 11.58
CA TYR A 72 -7.56 0.50 10.34
C TYR A 72 -8.27 -0.49 9.41
N CYS A 73 -7.92 -1.78 9.43
CA CYS A 73 -8.55 -2.79 8.59
C CYS A 73 -9.98 -3.08 9.03
N HIS A 74 -10.21 -3.25 10.33
CA HIS A 74 -11.55 -3.45 10.87
C HIS A 74 -12.42 -2.18 10.77
N VAL A 75 -11.82 -0.99 10.95
CA VAL A 75 -12.51 0.28 10.69
C VAL A 75 -12.92 0.37 9.23
N LEU A 76 -12.01 0.07 8.29
CA LEU A 76 -12.29 0.10 6.86
C LEU A 76 -13.38 -0.90 6.47
N GLU A 77 -13.32 -2.12 7.03
CA GLU A 77 -14.35 -3.15 6.81
C GLU A 77 -15.72 -2.64 7.22
N ARG A 78 -15.86 -2.15 8.44
CA ARG A 78 -17.12 -1.60 8.95
C ARG A 78 -17.67 -0.47 8.08
N GLU A 79 -16.82 0.41 7.61
CA GLU A 79 -17.22 1.51 6.71
C GLU A 79 -17.66 0.98 5.32
N LEU A 80 -16.97 -0.01 4.76
CA LEU A 80 -17.34 -0.65 3.50
C LEU A 80 -18.63 -1.47 3.63
N GLN A 81 -18.87 -2.07 4.77
CA GLN A 81 -20.10 -2.80 5.06
C GLN A 81 -21.36 -1.93 5.10
N THR A 82 -21.21 -0.61 5.16
CA THR A 82 -22.34 0.32 4.95
C THR A 82 -22.89 0.26 3.51
N PHE A 83 -22.07 -0.14 2.53
CA PHE A 83 -22.47 -0.34 1.13
C PHE A 83 -22.94 -1.76 0.86
N ASN A 84 -22.24 -2.75 1.41
CA ASN A 84 -22.65 -4.17 1.35
C ASN A 84 -22.13 -4.93 2.56
N LYS A 85 -23.03 -5.45 3.38
CA LYS A 85 -22.71 -6.16 4.64
C LYS A 85 -21.83 -7.40 4.50
N ARG A 86 -21.70 -7.96 3.28
CA ARG A 86 -20.86 -9.14 3.01
C ARG A 86 -19.45 -8.78 2.51
N THR A 87 -19.13 -7.50 2.45
CA THR A 87 -17.76 -7.05 2.16
C THR A 87 -16.85 -7.41 3.33
N CYS A 88 -15.65 -7.92 3.02
CA CYS A 88 -14.64 -8.28 4.02
C CYS A 88 -13.28 -7.67 3.70
N VAL A 89 -12.53 -7.35 4.76
CA VAL A 89 -11.16 -6.83 4.67
C VAL A 89 -10.20 -7.83 5.31
N HIS A 90 -9.23 -8.29 4.56
CA HIS A 90 -8.23 -9.28 4.98
C HIS A 90 -6.87 -8.61 5.20
N PRO A 91 -6.45 -8.37 6.45
CA PRO A 91 -5.12 -7.84 6.74
C PRO A 91 -4.06 -8.95 6.61
N GLN A 92 -2.96 -8.67 5.94
CA GLN A 92 -1.79 -9.52 5.92
C GLN A 92 -0.51 -8.71 6.16
N ASN A 93 0.30 -9.18 7.10
CA ASN A 93 1.63 -8.65 7.33
C ASN A 93 2.59 -9.23 6.28
N ILE A 94 3.17 -8.37 5.48
CA ILE A 94 4.20 -8.70 4.47
C ILE A 94 5.55 -8.04 4.79
N TYR A 95 5.84 -7.82 6.09
CA TYR A 95 7.16 -7.40 6.58
C TYR A 95 8.33 -8.20 5.96
N PRO A 96 8.22 -9.52 5.68
CA PRO A 96 9.29 -10.25 4.99
C PRO A 96 9.69 -9.62 3.64
N PHE A 97 8.74 -9.06 2.87
CA PHE A 97 9.06 -8.35 1.63
C PHE A 97 9.82 -7.04 1.88
N GLU A 98 9.51 -6.30 2.93
CA GLU A 98 10.24 -5.07 3.28
C GLU A 98 11.71 -5.36 3.64
N ARG A 99 11.98 -6.53 4.23
CA ARG A 99 13.34 -6.96 4.66
C ARG A 99 14.10 -7.68 3.56
N ASN A 100 13.41 -8.40 2.71
CA ASN A 100 13.96 -9.10 1.56
C ASN A 100 13.04 -8.97 0.34
N PRO A 101 13.17 -7.90 -0.46
CA PRO A 101 12.32 -7.69 -1.63
C PRO A 101 12.52 -8.71 -2.77
N TYR A 102 13.50 -9.60 -2.65
CA TYR A 102 13.74 -10.70 -3.61
C TYR A 102 12.93 -11.96 -3.29
N CYS A 103 12.17 -11.98 -2.19
CA CYS A 103 11.38 -13.14 -1.80
C CYS A 103 10.38 -13.55 -2.90
N ASP A 104 9.90 -14.77 -2.82
CA ASP A 104 8.83 -15.28 -3.67
C ASP A 104 7.50 -14.64 -3.27
N ILE A 105 6.97 -13.81 -4.17
CA ILE A 105 5.73 -13.04 -3.95
C ILE A 105 4.52 -13.96 -3.91
N ASP A 106 4.47 -14.99 -4.78
CA ASP A 106 3.34 -15.92 -4.80
C ASP A 106 3.23 -16.70 -3.49
N SER A 107 4.33 -17.25 -3.01
CA SER A 107 4.38 -17.92 -1.70
C SER A 107 4.01 -16.98 -0.55
N LEU A 108 4.34 -15.68 -0.66
CA LEU A 108 4.06 -14.71 0.40
C LEU A 108 2.59 -14.30 0.44
N ILE A 109 1.97 -13.98 -0.71
CA ILE A 109 0.64 -13.35 -0.76
C ILE A 109 -0.39 -14.06 -1.65
N GLY A 110 0.01 -15.01 -2.48
CA GLY A 110 -0.86 -15.63 -3.50
C GLY A 110 -2.16 -16.16 -2.92
N LYS A 111 -2.08 -16.94 -1.83
CA LYS A 111 -3.28 -17.49 -1.17
C LYS A 111 -4.23 -16.41 -0.63
N THR A 112 -3.69 -15.37 0.01
CA THR A 112 -4.52 -14.30 0.60
C THR A 112 -5.14 -13.44 -0.48
N CYS A 113 -4.38 -13.12 -1.53
CA CYS A 113 -4.82 -12.25 -2.62
C CYS A 113 -5.69 -12.95 -3.66
N ALA A 114 -5.78 -14.30 -3.65
CA ALA A 114 -6.66 -15.00 -4.57
C ALA A 114 -8.08 -14.43 -4.52
N GLU A 115 -8.65 -14.13 -5.70
CA GLU A 115 -9.99 -13.55 -5.87
C GLU A 115 -10.20 -12.20 -5.15
N ALA A 116 -9.14 -11.45 -4.86
CA ALA A 116 -9.27 -10.11 -4.32
C ALA A 116 -9.90 -9.16 -5.34
N ASP A 117 -10.90 -8.39 -4.90
CA ASP A 117 -11.49 -7.30 -5.68
C ASP A 117 -10.64 -6.02 -5.61
N ILE A 118 -10.02 -5.80 -4.45
CA ILE A 118 -9.15 -4.65 -4.19
C ILE A 118 -7.92 -5.12 -3.41
N ILE A 119 -6.74 -4.66 -3.80
CA ILE A 119 -5.51 -4.85 -3.04
C ILE A 119 -4.94 -3.49 -2.64
N VAL A 120 -4.72 -3.29 -1.34
CA VAL A 120 -4.07 -2.12 -0.78
C VAL A 120 -2.64 -2.48 -0.39
N LEU A 121 -1.66 -1.80 -0.98
CA LEU A 121 -0.25 -1.90 -0.63
C LEU A 121 0.13 -0.77 0.34
N ARG A 122 0.27 -1.10 1.63
CA ARG A 122 0.62 -0.17 2.70
C ARG A 122 1.90 -0.61 3.42
N ILE A 123 3.02 -0.44 2.77
CA ILE A 123 4.34 -0.88 3.22
C ILE A 123 5.39 0.20 2.98
N CYS A 124 6.55 -0.01 3.44
CA CYS A 124 7.86 0.60 3.25
C CYS A 124 8.54 1.09 4.53
N GLU A 125 7.84 1.09 5.65
CA GLU A 125 8.38 1.57 6.92
C GLU A 125 9.65 0.81 7.32
N ASN A 126 9.66 -0.53 7.15
CA ASN A 126 10.74 -1.40 7.60
C ASN A 126 11.80 -1.69 6.53
N VAL A 127 11.74 -1.01 5.39
CA VAL A 127 12.72 -1.17 4.31
C VAL A 127 14.09 -0.67 4.78
N ASN A 128 15.10 -1.53 4.75
CA ASN A 128 16.50 -1.18 5.04
C ASN A 128 17.29 -0.95 3.75
N ASP A 129 17.13 -1.85 2.78
CA ASP A 129 17.78 -1.75 1.47
C ASP A 129 16.86 -1.05 0.48
N ILE A 130 17.04 0.26 0.35
CA ILE A 130 16.20 1.12 -0.51
C ILE A 130 16.39 0.76 -1.99
N ASP A 131 17.61 0.38 -2.41
CA ASP A 131 17.89 0.05 -3.81
C ASP A 131 17.27 -1.29 -4.20
N ALA A 132 17.34 -2.30 -3.34
CA ALA A 132 16.64 -3.55 -3.53
C ALA A 132 15.13 -3.35 -3.56
N PHE A 133 14.58 -2.53 -2.67
CA PHE A 133 13.15 -2.19 -2.65
C PHE A 133 12.73 -1.46 -3.94
N LYS A 134 13.48 -0.46 -4.37
CA LYS A 134 13.23 0.29 -5.62
C LYS A 134 13.16 -0.65 -6.83
N LYS A 135 14.06 -1.65 -6.88
CA LYS A 135 14.12 -2.62 -7.98
C LYS A 135 12.94 -3.60 -7.97
N ASN A 136 12.46 -4.00 -6.78
CA ASN A 136 11.55 -5.13 -6.64
C ASN A 136 10.10 -4.73 -6.27
N PHE A 137 9.85 -3.53 -5.73
CA PHE A 137 8.49 -3.06 -5.45
C PHE A 137 7.59 -3.05 -6.70
N PRO A 138 8.07 -2.65 -7.90
CA PRO A 138 7.28 -2.77 -9.13
C PRO A 138 6.81 -4.20 -9.40
N ARG A 139 7.62 -5.23 -9.11
CA ARG A 139 7.22 -6.65 -9.27
C ARG A 139 6.04 -7.02 -8.36
N LEU A 140 6.02 -6.51 -7.12
CA LEU A 140 4.89 -6.70 -6.21
C LEU A 140 3.63 -6.02 -6.76
N VAL A 141 3.74 -4.79 -7.26
CA VAL A 141 2.62 -4.07 -7.89
C VAL A 141 2.11 -4.84 -9.12
N GLU A 142 2.99 -5.29 -9.98
CA GLU A 142 2.64 -6.07 -11.19
C GLU A 142 1.98 -7.40 -10.85
N TYR A 143 2.45 -8.09 -9.81
CA TYR A 143 1.82 -9.30 -9.31
C TYR A 143 0.38 -9.03 -8.84
N CYS A 144 0.16 -7.97 -8.06
CA CYS A 144 -1.17 -7.58 -7.60
C CYS A 144 -2.09 -7.20 -8.77
N LEU A 145 -1.57 -6.51 -9.79
CA LEU A 145 -2.30 -6.15 -11.00
C LEU A 145 -2.66 -7.37 -11.87
N GLY A 146 -1.92 -8.47 -11.76
CA GLY A 146 -2.28 -9.76 -12.34
C GLY A 146 -3.51 -10.41 -11.70
N ILE A 147 -3.87 -9.99 -10.49
CA ILE A 147 -5.02 -10.51 -9.74
C ILE A 147 -6.24 -9.59 -9.92
N THR A 148 -6.08 -8.29 -9.72
CA THR A 148 -7.15 -7.29 -9.84
C THR A 148 -6.62 -5.98 -10.41
N PRO A 149 -7.43 -5.28 -11.24
CA PRO A 149 -7.06 -3.94 -11.70
C PRO A 149 -7.16 -2.86 -10.60
N HIS A 150 -7.79 -3.15 -9.47
CA HIS A 150 -8.02 -2.21 -8.39
C HIS A 150 -6.94 -2.33 -7.32
N VAL A 151 -5.74 -1.89 -7.63
CA VAL A 151 -4.62 -1.80 -6.70
C VAL A 151 -4.47 -0.36 -6.22
N ILE A 152 -4.38 -0.17 -4.91
CA ILE A 152 -4.12 1.12 -4.26
C ILE A 152 -2.74 1.04 -3.64
N VAL A 153 -1.90 2.03 -3.90
CA VAL A 153 -0.61 2.20 -3.23
C VAL A 153 -0.74 3.31 -2.20
N SER A 154 -0.41 3.05 -0.95
CA SER A 154 -0.39 4.12 0.05
C SER A 154 1.04 4.51 0.42
N GLY A 155 1.21 5.75 0.84
CA GLY A 155 2.43 6.23 1.47
C GLY A 155 2.63 5.62 2.85
N ALA A 156 3.81 5.83 3.42
CA ALA A 156 4.14 5.41 4.77
C ALA A 156 3.44 6.27 5.83
N PHE A 157 3.21 5.67 6.99
CA PHE A 157 2.83 6.43 8.19
C PHE A 157 4.00 7.30 8.68
N TRP A 158 5.22 6.73 8.77
CA TRP A 158 6.43 7.50 9.10
C TRP A 158 7.08 7.99 7.80
N PRO A 159 7.13 9.32 7.58
CA PRO A 159 7.60 9.88 6.33
C PRO A 159 9.09 9.57 6.08
N HIS A 160 9.39 9.18 4.84
CA HIS A 160 10.75 8.98 4.37
C HIS A 160 10.82 9.26 2.87
N GLU A 161 11.37 10.40 2.51
CA GLU A 161 11.33 10.95 1.15
C GLU A 161 11.74 9.98 0.03
N LYS A 162 12.86 9.27 0.20
CA LYS A 162 13.35 8.32 -0.82
C LYS A 162 12.40 7.13 -1.00
N LYS A 163 11.85 6.61 0.09
CA LYS A 163 10.89 5.48 0.05
C LYS A 163 9.57 5.93 -0.55
N GLU A 164 9.06 7.09 -0.15
CA GLU A 164 7.83 7.68 -0.68
C GLU A 164 7.90 7.87 -2.20
N ARG A 165 9.02 8.39 -2.72
CA ARG A 165 9.23 8.53 -4.17
C ARG A 165 9.15 7.19 -4.93
N ILE A 166 9.59 6.09 -4.34
CA ILE A 166 9.48 4.76 -4.96
C ILE A 166 8.01 4.35 -5.08
N LEU A 167 7.23 4.55 -4.01
CA LEU A 167 5.80 4.23 -3.98
C LEU A 167 5.01 5.06 -4.99
N VAL A 168 5.22 6.39 -4.99
CA VAL A 168 4.62 7.32 -5.95
C VAL A 168 4.96 6.95 -7.39
N SER A 169 6.26 6.73 -7.69
CA SER A 169 6.70 6.38 -9.04
C SER A 169 6.10 5.06 -9.54
N ALA A 170 5.91 4.08 -8.65
CA ALA A 170 5.26 2.82 -9.01
C ALA A 170 3.76 3.02 -9.27
N ALA A 171 3.08 3.84 -8.45
CA ALA A 171 1.67 4.16 -8.66
C ALA A 171 1.46 4.91 -10.00
N GLU A 172 2.26 5.94 -10.27
CA GLU A 172 2.19 6.72 -11.52
C GLU A 172 2.43 5.86 -12.76
N ARG A 173 3.43 4.96 -12.72
CA ARG A 173 3.74 4.05 -13.85
C ARG A 173 2.55 3.21 -14.28
N HIS A 174 1.70 2.84 -13.36
CA HIS A 174 0.54 1.97 -13.60
C HIS A 174 -0.79 2.72 -13.54
N ALA A 175 -0.78 4.06 -13.43
CA ALA A 175 -1.96 4.91 -13.26
C ALA A 175 -2.85 4.45 -12.10
N LEU A 176 -2.23 4.08 -10.97
CA LEU A 176 -2.90 3.65 -9.75
C LEU A 176 -3.18 4.82 -8.82
N GLU A 177 -4.19 4.65 -7.97
CA GLU A 177 -4.47 5.59 -6.89
C GLU A 177 -3.33 5.54 -5.85
N PHE A 178 -2.76 6.71 -5.54
CA PHE A 178 -1.78 6.88 -4.47
C PHE A 178 -2.41 7.63 -3.30
N VAL A 179 -2.33 7.05 -2.11
CA VAL A 179 -2.90 7.61 -0.87
C VAL A 179 -1.80 8.09 0.05
N PRO A 180 -1.52 9.40 0.14
CA PRO A 180 -0.53 9.91 1.08
C PRO A 180 -1.04 9.75 2.52
N LEU A 181 -0.19 9.20 3.42
CA LEU A 181 -0.51 8.99 4.83
C LEU A 181 0.38 9.77 5.78
N SER A 182 1.52 10.25 5.32
CA SER A 182 2.53 10.93 6.16
C SER A 182 2.00 12.15 6.90
N TRP A 183 0.95 12.83 6.38
CA TRP A 183 0.32 13.95 7.07
C TRP A 183 -0.32 13.58 8.42
N ILE A 184 -0.67 12.29 8.60
CA ILE A 184 -1.28 11.80 9.84
C ILE A 184 -0.25 11.87 10.97
N THR A 185 1.00 11.51 10.71
CA THR A 185 2.07 11.44 11.71
C THR A 185 2.37 12.79 12.40
N TYR A 186 2.02 13.90 11.75
CA TYR A 186 2.22 15.24 12.30
C TYR A 186 1.11 15.72 13.23
N GLN A 187 0.05 14.92 13.39
CA GLN A 187 -1.01 15.23 14.35
C GLN A 187 -0.59 14.78 15.75
N SER A 188 -0.72 15.64 16.75
CA SER A 188 -0.20 15.40 18.11
C SER A 188 -0.90 14.28 18.88
N ASP A 189 -2.09 13.87 18.44
CA ASP A 189 -2.98 12.97 19.16
C ASP A 189 -3.22 11.62 18.45
N VAL A 190 -2.38 11.28 17.47
CA VAL A 190 -2.45 10.01 16.72
C VAL A 190 -1.52 8.93 17.26
N TYR A 191 -0.78 9.22 18.31
CA TYR A 191 0.09 8.27 18.99
C TYR A 191 -0.47 7.93 20.37
N PRO A 192 -0.35 6.67 20.80
CA PRO A 192 -0.65 6.33 22.20
C PRO A 192 0.41 6.91 23.14
N LYS A 193 0.07 6.94 24.42
CA LYS A 193 0.97 7.37 25.49
C LYS A 193 1.32 6.19 26.40
N LYS A 194 2.44 6.28 27.07
CA LYS A 194 2.77 5.33 28.14
C LYS A 194 1.68 5.35 29.21
N GLY A 195 1.18 4.18 29.55
CA GLY A 195 0.06 4.02 30.47
C GLY A 195 -1.32 3.91 29.82
N ASP A 196 -1.46 4.25 28.54
CA ASP A 196 -2.72 3.98 27.81
C ASP A 196 -3.02 2.49 27.83
N ILE A 197 -4.30 2.15 27.87
CA ILE A 197 -4.75 0.76 27.99
C ILE A 197 -4.96 0.13 26.63
N LEU A 198 -4.32 -1.02 26.44
CA LEU A 198 -4.58 -1.95 25.35
C LEU A 198 -5.31 -3.18 25.87
N TYR A 199 -5.88 -3.94 24.94
CA TYR A 199 -6.47 -5.24 25.23
C TYR A 199 -5.62 -6.32 24.55
N ASP A 200 -5.49 -7.47 25.21
CA ASP A 200 -4.89 -8.65 24.60
C ASP A 200 -5.91 -9.45 23.79
N ILE A 201 -5.45 -10.55 23.17
CA ILE A 201 -6.30 -11.43 22.35
C ILE A 201 -7.43 -12.07 23.14
N ASP A 202 -7.30 -12.19 24.47
CA ASP A 202 -8.30 -12.75 25.37
C ASP A 202 -9.21 -11.65 25.96
N GLY A 203 -9.04 -10.40 25.57
CA GLY A 203 -9.81 -9.25 26.04
C GLY A 203 -9.36 -8.69 27.41
N LYS A 204 -8.22 -9.12 27.94
CA LYS A 204 -7.65 -8.61 29.17
C LYS A 204 -6.93 -7.28 28.94
N GLN A 205 -7.13 -6.35 29.84
CA GLN A 205 -6.49 -5.02 29.79
C GLN A 205 -5.05 -5.07 30.28
N TYR A 206 -4.17 -4.32 29.59
CA TYR A 206 -2.82 -4.07 30.02
C TYR A 206 -2.35 -2.66 29.61
N PRO A 207 -1.49 -1.99 30.43
CA PRO A 207 -0.97 -0.67 30.08
C PRO A 207 0.21 -0.76 29.10
N ILE A 208 0.35 0.23 28.24
CA ILE A 208 1.53 0.38 27.39
C ILE A 208 2.73 0.80 28.27
N THR A 209 3.81 0.01 28.22
CA THR A 209 5.07 0.34 28.90
C THR A 209 6.24 0.51 27.93
N LYS A 210 6.16 -0.06 26.72
CA LYS A 210 7.25 -0.10 25.74
C LYS A 210 7.20 1.07 24.77
N GLU A 211 8.31 1.74 24.58
CA GLU A 211 8.49 2.81 23.59
C GLU A 211 8.18 2.34 22.16
N PHE A 212 8.47 1.09 21.83
CA PHE A 212 8.20 0.53 20.51
C PHE A 212 6.71 0.63 20.12
N ILE A 213 5.79 0.39 21.05
CA ILE A 213 4.35 0.49 20.80
C ILE A 213 3.92 1.94 20.62
N ILE A 214 4.49 2.87 21.41
CA ILE A 214 4.12 4.31 21.39
C ILE A 214 4.41 4.96 20.03
N THR A 215 5.33 4.41 19.25
CA THR A 215 5.64 4.94 17.91
C THR A 215 4.57 4.61 16.87
N HIS A 216 3.67 3.67 17.13
CA HIS A 216 2.63 3.24 16.19
C HIS A 216 1.36 4.09 16.33
N PRO A 217 0.50 4.15 15.28
CA PRO A 217 -0.75 4.91 15.36
C PRO A 217 -1.72 4.31 16.37
N ASN A 218 -2.27 5.15 17.25
CA ASN A 218 -3.38 4.78 18.12
C ASN A 218 -4.71 4.67 17.34
N ASP A 219 -5.83 4.44 18.04
CA ASP A 219 -7.17 4.32 17.44
C ASP A 219 -7.55 5.50 16.53
N LYS A 220 -7.13 6.73 16.87
CA LYS A 220 -7.38 7.91 16.04
C LYS A 220 -6.51 7.89 14.78
N GLY A 221 -5.24 7.54 14.90
CA GLY A 221 -4.34 7.36 13.77
C GLY A 221 -4.82 6.26 12.84
N MET A 222 -5.25 5.12 13.39
CA MET A 222 -5.82 4.00 12.64
C MET A 222 -7.09 4.43 11.88
N ARG A 223 -7.99 5.17 12.52
CA ARG A 223 -9.20 5.71 11.87
C ARG A 223 -8.85 6.68 10.74
N ALA A 224 -7.81 7.51 10.90
CA ALA A 224 -7.37 8.43 9.86
C ALA A 224 -6.84 7.68 8.63
N ILE A 225 -6.07 6.59 8.83
CA ILE A 225 -5.62 5.69 7.75
C ILE A 225 -6.83 5.08 7.04
N ALA A 226 -7.76 4.49 7.78
CA ALA A 226 -8.97 3.88 7.20
C ALA A 226 -9.79 4.89 6.38
N THR A 227 -9.94 6.11 6.89
CA THR A 227 -10.67 7.19 6.20
C THR A 227 -10.01 7.59 4.89
N ALA A 228 -8.66 7.68 4.86
CA ALA A 228 -7.93 8.00 3.63
C ALA A 228 -8.09 6.89 2.58
N LEU A 229 -7.95 5.63 2.99
CA LEU A 229 -8.13 4.46 2.11
C LEU A 229 -9.58 4.34 1.60
N LEU A 230 -10.57 4.58 2.45
CA LEU A 230 -11.98 4.57 2.04
C LEU A 230 -12.27 5.61 0.94
N ARG A 231 -11.67 6.80 1.03
CA ARG A 231 -11.80 7.83 -0.02
C ARG A 231 -11.27 7.32 -1.35
N ALA A 232 -10.08 6.72 -1.35
CA ALA A 232 -9.49 6.14 -2.56
C ALA A 232 -10.36 5.02 -3.15
N ILE A 233 -10.87 4.12 -2.31
CA ILE A 233 -11.78 3.05 -2.77
C ILE A 233 -13.06 3.64 -3.39
N LYS A 234 -13.62 4.70 -2.83
CA LYS A 234 -14.79 5.39 -3.40
C LYS A 234 -14.49 6.03 -4.76
N GLN A 235 -13.27 6.51 -4.98
CA GLN A 235 -12.84 7.06 -6.28
C GLN A 235 -12.78 5.97 -7.37
N LEU A 236 -12.39 4.73 -7.03
CA LEU A 236 -12.42 3.60 -7.96
C LEU A 236 -13.86 3.25 -8.43
N ALA A 237 -14.89 3.70 -7.72
CA ALA A 237 -16.30 3.47 -8.04
C ALA A 237 -16.94 4.62 -8.85
N GLN A 238 -16.20 5.68 -9.14
CA GLN A 238 -16.67 6.86 -9.90
C GLN A 238 -16.22 6.79 -11.36
#